data_8bd89946be21fa12605f5eccca32d9ff
#
_entry.id   8bd89946be21fa12605f5eccca32d9ff
#
_cell.length_a   1.000
_cell.length_b   1.000
_cell.length_c   1.000
_cell.angle_alpha   90.00
_cell.angle_beta   90.00
_cell.angle_gamma   90.00
#
_symmetry.space_group_name_H-M   'P 1'
#
loop_
_entity.id
_entity.type
_entity.pdbx_description
1 polymer ?
#
loop_
_entity_poly.entity_id
_entity_poly.type
_entity_poly.pdbx_seq_one_letter_code
_entity_poly.pdbx_strand_id
1 'polypeptide(L)'
;NMPDEELWNTMIDMDKDTTTEIKMPPMVKNQIQKELRLIIWKRRWQQFTKYAAVFALLITSVFGIYSLFETSDTKQMITANVKPGSKSEIILPDGTKVQLNGATTITYNVNNAKERLVQLSGEAFFDVVKNPDCPFRVIANDLQIEVVGTSFNVNTYKKNVIETSLLTGRIKISGGSLPQEYVL
;
A
#
# COMPACT_ATOMS: atom_id res chain seq x y z
N ASN A 1 -91.87 -24.80 -6.39
CA ASN A 1 -90.55 -25.45 -6.21
C ASN A 1 -89.65 -24.99 -7.35
N MET A 2 -88.93 -23.87 -7.11
CA MET A 2 -87.80 -23.48 -7.96
C MET A 2 -86.62 -24.37 -7.62
N PRO A 3 -85.85 -24.87 -8.61
CA PRO A 3 -84.66 -25.65 -8.33
C PRO A 3 -83.60 -24.76 -7.66
N ASP A 4 -82.92 -25.34 -6.67
CA ASP A 4 -81.90 -24.65 -5.84
C ASP A 4 -80.75 -23.96 -6.66
N GLU A 5 -80.52 -24.42 -7.88
CA GLU A 5 -79.53 -23.83 -8.79
C GLU A 5 -79.88 -22.45 -9.35
N GLU A 6 -81.17 -22.19 -9.62
CA GLU A 6 -81.64 -20.88 -10.07
C GLU A 6 -81.57 -19.84 -8.95
N LEU A 7 -81.82 -20.24 -7.71
CA LEU A 7 -81.71 -19.40 -6.54
C LEU A 7 -80.25 -19.00 -6.28
N TRP A 8 -79.29 -19.93 -6.42
CA TRP A 8 -77.89 -19.66 -6.31
C TRP A 8 -77.35 -18.71 -7.40
N ASN A 9 -77.74 -18.93 -8.64
CA ASN A 9 -77.35 -18.08 -9.76
C ASN A 9 -77.90 -16.65 -9.62
N THR A 10 -79.13 -16.49 -9.11
CA THR A 10 -79.75 -15.20 -8.84
C THR A 10 -79.09 -14.49 -7.68
N MET A 11 -78.65 -15.20 -6.64
CA MET A 11 -77.86 -14.63 -5.52
C MET A 11 -76.44 -14.21 -5.93
N ILE A 12 -75.80 -14.98 -6.80
CA ILE A 12 -74.46 -14.62 -7.33
C ILE A 12 -74.51 -13.39 -8.23
N ASP A 13 -75.58 -13.25 -9.01
CA ASP A 13 -75.75 -12.07 -9.88
C ASP A 13 -76.11 -10.81 -9.09
N MET A 14 -76.84 -10.93 -7.98
CA MET A 14 -77.11 -9.81 -7.06
C MET A 14 -75.85 -9.35 -6.31
N ASP A 15 -74.89 -10.24 -6.04
CA ASP A 15 -73.60 -9.88 -5.36
C ASP A 15 -72.67 -9.19 -6.32
N LYS A 16 -72.78 -9.48 -7.63
CA LYS A 16 -71.96 -8.78 -8.66
C LYS A 16 -72.33 -7.32 -8.86
N ASP A 17 -73.59 -6.95 -8.74
CA ASP A 17 -74.06 -5.59 -8.89
C ASP A 17 -73.81 -4.70 -7.65
N THR A 18 -73.48 -5.34 -6.49
CA THR A 18 -73.28 -4.63 -5.24
C THR A 18 -71.79 -4.35 -4.93
N THR A 19 -70.89 -4.73 -5.84
CA THR A 19 -69.47 -4.25 -5.71
C THR A 19 -69.42 -2.79 -6.02
N THR A 20 -69.89 -1.98 -5.10
CA THR A 20 -69.63 -0.54 -5.08
C THR A 20 -68.12 -0.38 -4.98
N GLU A 21 -67.47 -0.13 -6.09
CA GLU A 21 -66.05 0.26 -6.12
C GLU A 21 -65.91 1.49 -5.25
N ILE A 22 -65.52 1.33 -3.98
CA ILE A 22 -65.27 2.42 -3.06
C ILE A 22 -64.06 3.19 -3.62
N LYS A 23 -64.37 4.17 -4.49
CA LYS A 23 -63.39 5.06 -5.09
C LYS A 23 -62.84 5.96 -3.99
N MET A 24 -61.77 5.52 -3.36
CA MET A 24 -61.11 6.32 -2.30
C MET A 24 -60.74 7.68 -2.84
N PRO A 25 -61.03 8.77 -2.08
CA PRO A 25 -60.61 10.09 -2.46
C PRO A 25 -59.07 10.17 -2.64
N PRO A 26 -58.57 10.87 -3.64
CA PRO A 26 -57.10 10.89 -3.91
C PRO A 26 -56.29 11.40 -2.74
N MET A 27 -56.85 12.23 -1.88
CA MET A 27 -56.18 12.72 -0.65
C MET A 27 -55.93 11.56 0.35
N VAL A 28 -56.90 10.67 0.56
CA VAL A 28 -56.76 9.53 1.48
C VAL A 28 -55.76 8.51 0.94
N LYS A 29 -55.77 8.26 -0.37
CA LYS A 29 -54.84 7.35 -1.03
C LYS A 29 -53.38 7.87 -0.89
N ASN A 30 -53.16 9.17 -1.06
CA ASN A 30 -51.83 9.76 -0.91
C ASN A 30 -51.34 9.75 0.53
N GLN A 31 -52.22 9.92 1.50
CA GLN A 31 -51.88 9.90 2.92
C GLN A 31 -51.51 8.47 3.35
N ILE A 32 -52.27 7.47 2.96
CA ILE A 32 -51.97 6.05 3.21
C ILE A 32 -50.64 5.63 2.55
N GLN A 33 -50.39 6.08 1.33
CA GLN A 33 -49.14 5.75 0.64
C GLN A 33 -47.90 6.39 1.31
N LYS A 34 -48.02 7.58 1.89
CA LYS A 34 -46.93 8.18 2.68
C LYS A 34 -46.64 7.37 3.92
N GLU A 35 -47.65 7.00 4.68
CA GLU A 35 -47.50 6.19 5.90
C GLU A 35 -46.90 4.81 5.58
N LEU A 36 -47.40 4.12 4.55
CA LEU A 36 -46.85 2.85 4.11
C LEU A 36 -45.39 2.95 3.66
N ARG A 37 -45.02 3.99 2.94
CA ARG A 37 -43.63 4.22 2.53
C ARG A 37 -42.71 4.39 3.74
N LEU A 38 -43.13 5.13 4.76
CA LEU A 38 -42.34 5.33 5.99
C LEU A 38 -42.16 4.02 6.75
N ILE A 39 -43.21 3.21 6.85
CA ILE A 39 -43.17 1.90 7.54
C ILE A 39 -42.22 0.94 6.78
N ILE A 40 -42.36 0.86 5.45
CA ILE A 40 -41.52 0.00 4.63
C ILE A 40 -40.07 0.46 4.67
N TRP A 41 -39.82 1.77 4.62
CA TRP A 41 -38.49 2.35 4.70
C TRP A 41 -37.83 2.09 6.07
N LYS A 42 -38.58 2.25 7.17
CA LYS A 42 -38.13 1.96 8.54
C LYS A 42 -37.78 0.46 8.71
N ARG A 43 -38.57 -0.43 8.13
CA ARG A 43 -38.33 -1.88 8.17
C ARG A 43 -37.10 -2.29 7.36
N ARG A 44 -36.89 -1.70 6.18
CA ARG A 44 -35.68 -1.90 5.37
C ARG A 44 -34.44 -1.37 6.11
N TRP A 45 -34.53 -0.20 6.71
CA TRP A 45 -33.41 0.39 7.46
C TRP A 45 -32.99 -0.46 8.66
N GLN A 46 -33.93 -1.04 9.37
CA GLN A 46 -33.62 -1.97 10.47
C GLN A 46 -32.95 -3.27 10.00
N GLN A 47 -33.20 -3.72 8.81
CA GLN A 47 -32.46 -4.85 8.22
C GLN A 47 -31.07 -4.44 7.77
N PHE A 48 -30.91 -3.28 7.16
CA PHE A 48 -29.59 -2.76 6.79
C PHE A 48 -28.67 -2.57 7.98
N THR A 49 -29.18 -2.09 9.12
CA THR A 49 -28.36 -1.92 10.33
C THR A 49 -27.83 -3.25 10.89
N LYS A 50 -28.57 -4.34 10.77
CA LYS A 50 -28.10 -5.68 11.18
C LYS A 50 -26.92 -6.17 10.32
N TYR A 51 -26.99 -5.95 9.02
CA TYR A 51 -25.90 -6.33 8.12
C TYR A 51 -24.72 -5.34 8.16
N ALA A 52 -24.96 -4.05 8.41
CA ALA A 52 -23.93 -3.06 8.57
C ALA A 52 -22.97 -3.38 9.74
N ALA A 53 -23.49 -3.89 10.85
CA ALA A 53 -22.66 -4.32 11.98
C ALA A 53 -21.74 -5.49 11.61
N VAL A 54 -22.25 -6.48 10.85
CA VAL A 54 -21.44 -7.62 10.38
C VAL A 54 -20.37 -7.15 9.39
N PHE A 55 -20.73 -6.28 8.46
CA PHE A 55 -19.76 -5.69 7.52
C PHE A 55 -18.69 -4.85 8.22
N ALA A 56 -19.06 -4.06 9.23
CA ALA A 56 -18.11 -3.31 10.04
C ALA A 56 -17.13 -4.23 10.78
N LEU A 57 -17.61 -5.32 11.36
CA LEU A 57 -16.76 -6.33 12.01
C LEU A 57 -15.83 -7.03 11.02
N LEU A 58 -16.30 -7.35 9.82
CA LEU A 58 -15.44 -7.94 8.78
C LEU A 58 -14.36 -6.95 8.32
N ILE A 59 -14.71 -5.69 8.10
CA ILE A 59 -13.74 -4.66 7.70
C ILE A 59 -12.71 -4.42 8.79
N THR A 60 -13.13 -4.31 10.06
CA THR A 60 -12.20 -4.14 11.19
C THR A 60 -11.33 -5.37 11.41
N SER A 61 -11.86 -6.58 11.20
CA SER A 61 -11.09 -7.82 11.25
C SER A 61 -10.04 -7.88 10.15
N VAL A 62 -10.42 -7.60 8.91
CA VAL A 62 -9.50 -7.56 7.76
C VAL A 62 -8.43 -6.49 7.98
N PHE A 63 -8.82 -5.30 8.42
CA PHE A 63 -7.89 -4.21 8.71
C PHE A 63 -6.94 -4.56 9.87
N GLY A 64 -7.46 -5.20 10.93
CA GLY A 64 -6.66 -5.71 12.05
C GLY A 64 -5.65 -6.77 11.61
N ILE A 65 -6.08 -7.71 10.77
CA ILE A 65 -5.19 -8.73 10.19
C ILE A 65 -4.13 -8.06 9.30
N TYR A 66 -4.54 -7.12 8.45
CA TYR A 66 -3.61 -6.37 7.59
C TYR A 66 -2.55 -5.61 8.41
N SER A 67 -2.94 -4.99 9.53
CA SER A 67 -2.05 -4.28 10.46
C SER A 67 -1.06 -5.20 11.18
N LEU A 68 -1.45 -6.47 11.41
CA LEU A 68 -0.55 -7.50 11.99
C LEU A 68 0.46 -8.03 10.96
N PHE A 69 0.14 -7.95 9.67
CA PHE A 69 1.04 -8.32 8.57
C PHE A 69 1.90 -7.16 8.06
N GLU A 70 1.65 -5.93 8.49
CA GLU A 70 2.65 -4.87 8.37
C GLU A 70 3.81 -5.24 9.31
N THR A 71 4.67 -6.12 8.80
CA THR A 71 5.96 -6.39 9.43
C THR A 71 6.65 -5.03 9.53
N SER A 72 6.83 -4.56 10.76
CA SER A 72 7.78 -3.49 11.04
C SER A 72 9.10 -3.96 10.45
N ASP A 73 9.48 -3.41 9.30
CA ASP A 73 10.81 -3.57 8.73
C ASP A 73 11.77 -2.97 9.78
N THR A 74 12.11 -3.78 10.77
CA THR A 74 13.08 -3.41 11.79
C THR A 74 14.39 -3.26 11.04
N LYS A 75 14.75 -2.00 10.73
CA LYS A 75 16.02 -1.66 10.08
C LYS A 75 17.15 -2.16 10.96
N GLN A 76 17.65 -3.33 10.66
CA GLN A 76 18.82 -3.85 11.34
C GLN A 76 20.06 -3.37 10.59
N MET A 77 20.63 -2.28 11.08
CA MET A 77 21.85 -1.71 10.53
C MET A 77 23.06 -2.48 11.10
N ILE A 78 23.92 -2.96 10.20
CA ILE A 78 25.22 -3.54 10.57
C ILE A 78 26.32 -2.58 10.16
N THR A 79 27.28 -2.39 11.06
CA THR A 79 28.48 -1.60 10.80
C THR A 79 29.71 -2.51 10.76
N ALA A 80 30.42 -2.48 9.65
CA ALA A 80 31.72 -3.15 9.50
C ALA A 80 32.83 -2.10 9.46
N ASN A 81 33.89 -2.35 10.22
CA ASN A 81 35.07 -1.51 10.32
C ASN A 81 36.32 -2.27 9.85
N VAL A 82 37.08 -1.68 8.95
CA VAL A 82 38.38 -2.21 8.49
C VAL A 82 39.51 -1.41 9.11
N LYS A 83 40.46 -2.11 9.76
CA LYS A 83 41.61 -1.46 10.38
C LYS A 83 42.54 -0.86 9.33
N PRO A 84 43.28 0.22 9.68
CA PRO A 84 44.32 0.75 8.80
C PRO A 84 45.33 -0.31 8.36
N GLY A 85 45.68 -0.32 7.08
CA GLY A 85 46.61 -1.29 6.50
C GLY A 85 46.03 -2.66 6.14
N SER A 86 44.75 -2.90 6.43
CA SER A 86 44.02 -4.11 6.06
C SER A 86 43.05 -3.82 4.92
N LYS A 87 42.60 -4.89 4.22
CA LYS A 87 41.50 -4.84 3.28
C LYS A 87 40.48 -5.91 3.65
N SER A 88 39.23 -5.71 3.32
CA SER A 88 38.18 -6.68 3.55
C SER A 88 37.22 -6.71 2.37
N GLU A 89 36.58 -7.86 2.12
CA GLU A 89 35.50 -7.98 1.16
C GLU A 89 34.26 -8.45 1.89
N ILE A 90 33.14 -7.83 1.57
CA ILE A 90 31.83 -8.20 2.09
C ILE A 90 30.85 -8.37 0.93
N ILE A 91 29.87 -9.26 1.13
CA ILE A 91 28.74 -9.43 0.22
C ILE A 91 27.50 -8.91 0.93
N LEU A 92 26.84 -7.94 0.34
CA LEU A 92 25.61 -7.37 0.86
C LEU A 92 24.42 -8.31 0.62
N PRO A 93 23.27 -8.13 1.31
CA PRO A 93 22.09 -9.00 1.17
C PRO A 93 21.51 -9.05 -0.24
N ASP A 94 21.75 -8.03 -1.07
CA ASP A 94 21.33 -7.98 -2.47
C ASP A 94 22.30 -8.67 -3.44
N GLY A 95 23.39 -9.26 -2.92
CA GLY A 95 24.46 -9.90 -3.68
C GLY A 95 25.55 -8.94 -4.18
N THR A 96 25.45 -7.63 -3.90
CA THR A 96 26.47 -6.65 -4.23
C THR A 96 27.79 -6.97 -3.50
N LYS A 97 28.90 -6.98 -4.22
CA LYS A 97 30.22 -7.18 -3.65
C LYS A 97 30.85 -5.82 -3.34
N VAL A 98 31.41 -5.71 -2.15
CA VAL A 98 32.06 -4.48 -1.69
C VAL A 98 33.46 -4.79 -1.18
N GLN A 99 34.47 -4.21 -1.80
CA GLN A 99 35.86 -4.30 -1.34
C GLN A 99 36.21 -3.03 -0.55
N LEU A 100 36.46 -3.20 0.72
CA LEU A 100 36.75 -2.13 1.66
C LEU A 100 38.27 -1.95 1.81
N ASN A 101 38.75 -0.74 1.67
CA ASN A 101 40.16 -0.39 1.95
C ASN A 101 40.39 -0.18 3.46
N GLY A 102 41.64 0.00 3.87
CA GLY A 102 42.00 0.22 5.28
C GLY A 102 41.39 1.50 5.84
N ALA A 103 41.14 1.55 7.14
CA ALA A 103 40.51 2.68 7.84
C ALA A 103 39.13 3.06 7.25
N THR A 104 38.34 2.07 6.79
CA THR A 104 37.02 2.26 6.21
C THR A 104 35.94 1.74 7.12
N THR A 105 34.88 2.49 7.26
CA THR A 105 33.64 2.10 7.94
C THR A 105 32.51 2.08 6.95
N ILE A 106 31.74 0.99 6.93
CA ILE A 106 30.55 0.84 6.14
C ILE A 106 29.38 0.42 7.03
N THR A 107 28.21 1.06 6.85
CA THR A 107 26.98 0.72 7.54
C THR A 107 25.90 0.45 6.51
N TYR A 108 25.20 -0.69 6.65
CA TYR A 108 24.17 -1.11 5.70
C TYR A 108 23.02 -1.86 6.40
N ASN A 109 21.84 -1.89 5.75
CA ASN A 109 20.68 -2.62 6.25
C ASN A 109 20.73 -4.10 5.80
N VAL A 110 20.56 -5.02 6.74
CA VAL A 110 20.63 -6.48 6.46
C VAL A 110 19.29 -7.09 6.14
N ASN A 111 18.22 -6.54 6.72
CA ASN A 111 16.90 -7.18 6.66
C ASN A 111 16.07 -6.74 5.45
N ASN A 112 16.48 -5.71 4.74
CA ASN A 112 15.67 -5.15 3.65
C ASN A 112 16.43 -5.09 2.33
N ALA A 113 16.34 -6.15 1.55
CA ALA A 113 16.88 -6.18 0.17
C ALA A 113 16.21 -5.15 -0.76
N LYS A 114 15.08 -4.57 -0.35
CA LYS A 114 14.39 -3.50 -1.08
C LYS A 114 14.95 -2.12 -0.77
N GLU A 115 15.67 -1.94 0.34
CA GLU A 115 16.34 -0.70 0.70
C GLU A 115 17.85 -0.86 0.54
N ARG A 116 18.35 -0.66 -0.67
CA ARG A 116 19.76 -0.81 -1.04
C ARG A 116 20.52 0.46 -0.67
N LEU A 117 20.60 0.76 0.65
CA LEU A 117 21.25 1.96 1.18
C LEU A 117 22.46 1.58 1.99
N VAL A 118 23.59 2.25 1.71
CA VAL A 118 24.87 2.09 2.38
C VAL A 118 25.40 3.46 2.79
N GLN A 119 25.94 3.55 4.01
CA GLN A 119 26.71 4.72 4.47
C GLN A 119 28.18 4.35 4.46
N LEU A 120 29.02 5.20 3.85
CA LEU A 120 30.45 4.98 3.70
C LEU A 120 31.26 6.12 4.32
N SER A 121 32.28 5.73 5.08
CA SER A 121 33.35 6.60 5.51
C SER A 121 34.69 5.90 5.26
N GLY A 122 35.53 6.44 4.40
CA GLY A 122 36.75 5.80 3.93
C GLY A 122 36.74 5.53 2.44
N GLU A 123 37.23 4.39 1.99
CA GLU A 123 37.32 4.02 0.58
C GLU A 123 36.75 2.62 0.33
N ALA A 124 35.85 2.47 -0.63
CA ALA A 124 35.30 1.21 -1.04
C ALA A 124 35.06 1.13 -2.54
N PHE A 125 35.36 -0.04 -3.09
CA PHE A 125 34.94 -0.42 -4.44
C PHE A 125 33.67 -1.25 -4.36
N PHE A 126 32.67 -0.85 -5.16
CA PHE A 126 31.37 -1.49 -5.24
C PHE A 126 31.20 -2.14 -6.61
N ASP A 127 30.81 -3.43 -6.61
CA ASP A 127 30.35 -4.16 -7.79
C ASP A 127 28.86 -4.48 -7.59
N VAL A 128 28.01 -3.55 -8.07
CA VAL A 128 26.59 -3.53 -7.72
C VAL A 128 25.78 -4.41 -8.66
N VAL A 129 25.01 -5.34 -8.09
CA VAL A 129 24.06 -6.17 -8.82
C VAL A 129 23.00 -5.28 -9.50
N LYS A 130 22.81 -5.52 -10.81
CA LYS A 130 21.87 -4.75 -11.63
C LYS A 130 20.42 -4.99 -11.19
N ASN A 131 19.75 -3.93 -10.78
CA ASN A 131 18.33 -3.93 -10.42
C ASN A 131 17.72 -2.55 -10.70
N PRO A 132 17.04 -2.36 -11.86
CA PRO A 132 16.42 -1.09 -12.23
C PRO A 132 15.27 -0.66 -11.31
N ASP A 133 14.54 -1.64 -10.73
CA ASP A 133 13.36 -1.37 -9.91
C ASP A 133 13.72 -0.91 -8.48
N CYS A 134 14.98 -1.14 -8.08
CA CYS A 134 15.48 -0.77 -6.75
C CYS A 134 16.91 -0.21 -6.87
N PRO A 135 17.10 1.08 -7.07
CA PRO A 135 18.43 1.70 -7.15
C PRO A 135 19.26 1.49 -5.89
N PHE A 136 20.58 1.31 -6.06
CA PHE A 136 21.54 1.21 -4.97
C PHE A 136 22.08 2.62 -4.64
N ARG A 137 22.11 2.96 -3.36
CA ARG A 137 22.49 4.29 -2.88
C ARG A 137 23.64 4.21 -1.90
N VAL A 138 24.66 5.01 -2.14
CA VAL A 138 25.79 5.22 -1.22
C VAL A 138 25.71 6.65 -0.68
N ILE A 139 25.59 6.77 0.64
CA ILE A 139 25.73 8.06 1.33
C ILE A 139 27.18 8.19 1.75
N ALA A 140 27.83 9.20 1.24
CA ALA A 140 29.22 9.55 1.51
C ALA A 140 29.27 11.02 1.95
N ASN A 141 29.49 11.25 3.23
CA ASN A 141 29.34 12.58 3.85
C ASN A 141 27.94 13.16 3.60
N ASP A 142 27.87 14.28 2.87
CA ASP A 142 26.64 15.00 2.50
C ASP A 142 26.16 14.68 1.07
N LEU A 143 26.88 13.83 0.33
CA LEU A 143 26.53 13.41 -1.03
C LEU A 143 25.85 12.04 -1.05
N GLN A 144 24.89 11.90 -1.97
CA GLN A 144 24.26 10.64 -2.33
C GLN A 144 24.69 10.24 -3.74
N ILE A 145 25.20 9.03 -3.86
CA ILE A 145 25.57 8.38 -5.11
C ILE A 145 24.54 7.31 -5.39
N GLU A 146 23.81 7.42 -6.49
CA GLU A 146 22.76 6.46 -6.89
C GLU A 146 23.17 5.74 -8.17
N VAL A 147 23.03 4.41 -8.18
CA VAL A 147 23.36 3.54 -9.30
C VAL A 147 22.32 2.43 -9.45
N VAL A 148 22.26 1.82 -10.64
CA VAL A 148 21.28 0.75 -10.95
C VAL A 148 21.96 -0.62 -11.08
N GLY A 149 23.26 -0.62 -11.48
CA GLY A 149 24.05 -1.81 -11.70
C GLY A 149 25.37 -1.36 -12.31
N THR A 150 26.33 -1.05 -11.46
CA THR A 150 27.51 -0.25 -11.78
C THR A 150 28.67 -0.74 -10.95
N SER A 151 29.87 -0.78 -11.54
CA SER A 151 31.12 -1.02 -10.83
C SER A 151 31.87 0.29 -10.67
N PHE A 152 32.09 0.74 -9.45
CA PHE A 152 32.68 2.06 -9.14
C PHE A 152 33.41 2.07 -7.80
N ASN A 153 34.35 3.01 -7.66
CA ASN A 153 35.05 3.30 -6.42
C ASN A 153 34.60 4.62 -5.81
N VAL A 154 34.52 4.68 -4.50
CA VAL A 154 34.23 5.91 -3.75
C VAL A 154 35.32 6.09 -2.68
N ASN A 155 35.94 7.27 -2.63
CA ASN A 155 36.97 7.61 -1.67
C ASN A 155 36.59 8.92 -0.94
N THR A 156 36.52 8.85 0.38
CA THR A 156 36.12 9.93 1.28
C THR A 156 37.21 10.28 2.31
N TYR A 157 38.45 9.83 2.14
CA TYR A 157 39.51 10.08 3.12
C TYR A 157 39.87 11.58 3.24
N LYS A 158 39.73 12.30 2.12
CA LYS A 158 39.99 13.75 2.14
C LYS A 158 38.76 14.50 2.68
N LYS A 159 38.97 15.35 3.66
CA LYS A 159 37.92 16.18 4.23
C LYS A 159 37.28 17.06 3.13
N ASN A 160 35.96 17.06 3.05
CA ASN A 160 35.16 17.84 2.07
C ASN A 160 35.44 17.52 0.59
N VAL A 161 36.10 16.40 0.30
CA VAL A 161 36.31 15.93 -1.07
C VAL A 161 35.88 14.47 -1.19
N ILE A 162 35.05 14.18 -2.15
CA ILE A 162 34.66 12.83 -2.51
C ILE A 162 35.15 12.57 -3.92
N GLU A 163 36.02 11.56 -4.05
CA GLU A 163 36.52 11.10 -5.33
C GLU A 163 35.75 9.85 -5.74
N THR A 164 35.15 9.87 -6.92
CA THR A 164 34.44 8.74 -7.47
C THR A 164 34.98 8.35 -8.83
N SER A 165 35.37 7.10 -8.98
CA SER A 165 35.87 6.54 -10.25
C SER A 165 34.89 5.51 -10.79
N LEU A 166 34.36 5.73 -11.97
CA LEU A 166 33.41 4.84 -12.66
C LEU A 166 34.18 3.87 -13.55
N LEU A 167 33.93 2.55 -13.40
CA LEU A 167 34.46 1.52 -14.28
C LEU A 167 33.42 1.13 -15.33
N THR A 168 32.21 0.80 -14.90
CA THR A 168 31.12 0.37 -15.79
C THR A 168 29.78 0.91 -15.32
N GLY A 169 28.86 1.23 -16.22
CA GLY A 169 27.51 1.62 -15.89
C GLY A 169 27.30 3.14 -15.88
N ARG A 170 26.45 3.61 -14.99
CA ARG A 170 26.14 5.04 -14.78
C ARG A 170 26.03 5.36 -13.30
N ILE A 171 26.45 6.56 -12.96
CA ILE A 171 26.38 7.12 -11.61
C ILE A 171 25.58 8.42 -11.65
N LYS A 172 24.66 8.57 -10.72
CA LYS A 172 23.95 9.81 -10.45
C LYS A 172 24.39 10.32 -9.08
N ILE A 173 24.88 11.56 -9.03
CA ILE A 173 25.35 12.18 -7.79
C ILE A 173 24.47 13.37 -7.46
N SER A 174 24.03 13.45 -6.21
CA SER A 174 23.16 14.50 -5.69
C SER A 174 23.47 14.81 -4.24
N GLY A 175 23.02 15.95 -3.76
CA GLY A 175 23.17 16.38 -2.36
C GLY A 175 24.30 17.37 -2.14
N GLY A 176 24.58 17.69 -0.87
CA GLY A 176 25.58 18.66 -0.48
C GLY A 176 25.30 20.05 -1.05
N SER A 177 26.38 20.76 -1.40
CA SER A 177 26.35 22.08 -2.03
C SER A 177 26.31 22.01 -3.57
N LEU A 178 25.99 20.86 -4.15
CA LEU A 178 25.92 20.71 -5.60
C LEU A 178 24.70 21.46 -6.16
N PRO A 179 24.90 22.34 -7.18
CA PRO A 179 23.83 23.17 -7.74
C PRO A 179 22.84 22.35 -8.57
N GLN A 180 23.22 21.15 -8.99
CA GLN A 180 22.40 20.22 -9.79
C GLN A 180 22.89 18.78 -9.64
N GLU A 181 22.08 17.83 -10.11
CA GLU A 181 22.50 16.43 -10.22
C GLU A 181 23.53 16.26 -11.35
N TYR A 182 24.55 15.44 -11.08
CA TYR A 182 25.52 15.03 -12.08
C TYR A 182 25.29 13.56 -12.44
N VAL A 183 25.34 13.27 -13.74
CA VAL A 183 25.29 11.92 -14.29
C VAL A 183 26.57 11.66 -15.06
N LEU A 184 27.27 10.60 -14.68
CA LEU A 184 28.49 10.11 -15.32
C LEU A 184 28.23 8.78 -16.03
#